data_71deda7301286a8bd93dab54dd70335e
#
_entry.id   71deda7301286a8bd93dab54dd70335e
#
_cell.length_a   1.000
_cell.length_b   1.000
_cell.length_c   1.000
_cell.angle_alpha   90.00
_cell.angle_beta   90.00
_cell.angle_gamma   90.00
#
_symmetry.space_group_name_H-M   'P 1'
#
loop_
_entity.id
_entity.type
_entity.pdbx_description
1 polymer ?
#
loop_
_entity_poly.entity_id
_entity_poly.type
_entity_poly.pdbx_seq_one_letter_code
_entity_poly.pdbx_strand_id
1 'polypeptide(L)'
;INWLPAPHDDAGCWERMLAVGPYFTKHMATRGASISDDNPHEAGTYPYPLLTTLASQDSDFVYSLTRVINENYDEFKDSDPGAIGWALESQVFNWVVPYHEGAVNYWREIGVWTDAIEAHNQSLIRRQEVLISAWDEMTGRGIRDQDQFVEAWTLLRAERLEEAGFDPVWR
;
A
#
# COMPACT_ATOMS: atom_id res chain seq x y z
N ILE A 1 -17.46 8.97 -22.86
CA ILE A 1 -16.26 9.13 -22.02
C ILE A 1 -15.10 8.47 -22.74
N ASN A 2 -13.99 9.18 -22.93
CA ASN A 2 -12.74 8.61 -23.42
C ASN A 2 -11.83 8.39 -22.21
N TRP A 3 -11.54 7.12 -21.94
CA TRP A 3 -10.55 6.75 -20.95
C TRP A 3 -9.15 6.87 -21.55
N LEU A 4 -8.24 7.51 -20.84
CA LEU A 4 -6.83 7.52 -21.22
C LEU A 4 -6.19 6.23 -20.72
N PRO A 5 -5.61 5.40 -21.60
CA PRO A 5 -4.96 4.17 -21.16
C PRO A 5 -3.65 4.45 -20.44
N ALA A 6 -3.30 3.57 -19.49
CA ALA A 6 -1.97 3.43 -18.94
C ALA A 6 -1.39 2.09 -19.41
N PRO A 7 -0.85 2.01 -20.65
CA PRO A 7 -0.42 0.74 -21.24
C PRO A 7 0.57 0.01 -20.34
N HIS A 8 0.31 -1.26 -20.06
CA HIS A 8 1.11 -2.03 -19.11
C HIS A 8 2.52 -2.38 -19.63
N ASP A 9 2.72 -2.31 -20.93
CA ASP A 9 3.99 -2.50 -21.62
C ASP A 9 4.80 -1.19 -21.80
N ASP A 10 4.22 0.00 -21.56
CA ASP A 10 4.95 1.27 -21.52
C ASP A 10 5.73 1.44 -20.21
N ALA A 11 6.93 0.83 -20.15
CA ALA A 11 7.78 0.90 -18.97
C ALA A 11 8.12 2.34 -18.56
N GLY A 12 8.33 3.25 -19.53
CA GLY A 12 8.66 4.65 -19.25
C GLY A 12 7.49 5.43 -18.67
N CYS A 13 6.25 5.12 -19.08
CA CYS A 13 5.05 5.68 -18.46
C CYS A 13 4.94 5.26 -16.98
N TRP A 14 5.12 3.95 -16.72
CA TRP A 14 5.03 3.41 -15.36
C TRP A 14 6.16 3.90 -14.46
N GLU A 15 7.39 4.02 -14.97
CA GLU A 15 8.50 4.59 -14.21
C GLU A 15 8.19 6.01 -13.74
N ARG A 16 7.71 6.89 -14.63
CA ARG A 16 7.33 8.26 -14.27
C ARG A 16 6.16 8.31 -13.29
N MET A 17 5.17 7.44 -13.47
CA MET A 17 4.00 7.37 -12.59
C MET A 17 4.39 6.90 -11.19
N LEU A 18 5.20 5.85 -11.08
CA LEU A 18 5.65 5.29 -9.81
C LEU A 18 6.63 6.22 -9.07
N ALA A 19 7.38 7.06 -9.79
CA ALA A 19 8.24 8.08 -9.19
C ALA A 19 7.46 9.12 -8.37
N VAL A 20 6.20 9.39 -8.71
CA VAL A 20 5.34 10.34 -8.00
C VAL A 20 4.24 9.67 -7.18
N GLY A 21 3.87 8.43 -7.52
CA GLY A 21 2.81 7.67 -6.86
C GLY A 21 3.19 6.19 -6.74
N PRO A 22 4.13 5.81 -5.84
CA PRO A 22 4.61 4.42 -5.72
C PRO A 22 3.52 3.43 -5.28
N TYR A 23 2.37 3.92 -4.88
CA TYR A 23 1.22 3.13 -4.48
C TYR A 23 0.37 2.63 -5.65
N PHE A 24 0.60 3.10 -6.87
CA PHE A 24 -0.12 2.59 -8.04
C PHE A 24 0.35 1.19 -8.44
N THR A 25 -0.59 0.38 -8.88
CA THR A 25 -0.39 -0.95 -9.45
C THR A 25 -1.05 -1.05 -10.81
N LYS A 26 -0.53 -1.92 -11.69
CA LYS A 26 -1.15 -2.21 -12.97
C LYS A 26 -2.49 -2.91 -12.76
N HIS A 27 -3.50 -2.48 -13.48
CA HIS A 27 -4.85 -3.04 -13.36
C HIS A 27 -5.55 -3.08 -14.71
N MET A 28 -6.11 -4.24 -15.04
CA MET A 28 -7.02 -4.38 -16.17
C MET A 28 -8.44 -4.09 -15.69
N ALA A 29 -8.92 -2.88 -15.95
CA ALA A 29 -10.27 -2.49 -15.57
C ALA A 29 -11.29 -3.18 -16.46
N THR A 30 -12.30 -3.81 -15.85
CA THR A 30 -13.40 -4.47 -16.54
C THR A 30 -14.76 -3.89 -16.15
N ARG A 31 -14.77 -2.83 -15.34
CA ARG A 31 -16.00 -2.12 -14.92
C ARG A 31 -15.83 -0.62 -15.04
N GLY A 32 -16.81 0.01 -15.65
CA GLY A 32 -16.82 1.48 -15.83
C GLY A 32 -17.68 1.90 -17.04
N ALA A 33 -17.79 3.18 -17.30
CA ALA A 33 -18.49 3.68 -18.47
C ALA A 33 -17.77 3.22 -19.75
N SER A 34 -18.42 2.39 -20.55
CA SER A 34 -17.87 1.77 -21.76
C SER A 34 -16.71 0.78 -21.52
N ILE A 35 -16.51 0.34 -20.28
CA ILE A 35 -15.55 -0.70 -19.89
C ILE A 35 -16.34 -1.91 -19.40
N SER A 36 -15.97 -3.10 -19.86
CA SER A 36 -16.56 -4.39 -19.48
C SER A 36 -15.54 -5.51 -19.64
N ASP A 37 -15.93 -6.74 -19.28
CA ASP A 37 -15.11 -7.93 -19.50
C ASP A 37 -14.80 -8.14 -21.00
N ASP A 38 -15.73 -7.77 -21.89
CA ASP A 38 -15.54 -7.87 -23.36
C ASP A 38 -14.75 -6.66 -23.92
N ASN A 39 -14.62 -5.58 -23.18
CA ASN A 39 -13.90 -4.38 -23.56
C ASN A 39 -13.09 -3.84 -22.37
N PRO A 40 -12.06 -4.58 -21.92
CA PRO A 40 -11.24 -4.19 -20.79
C PRO A 40 -10.34 -3.01 -21.12
N HIS A 41 -9.88 -2.29 -20.07
CA HIS A 41 -9.05 -1.11 -20.21
C HIS A 41 -7.80 -1.20 -19.32
N GLU A 42 -6.63 -1.00 -19.91
CA GLU A 42 -5.37 -0.92 -19.16
C GLU A 42 -5.29 0.37 -18.36
N ALA A 43 -5.25 0.24 -17.05
CA ALA A 43 -5.29 1.35 -16.11
C ALA A 43 -4.30 1.15 -14.96
N GLY A 44 -4.16 2.19 -14.16
CA GLY A 44 -3.54 2.13 -12.83
C GLY A 44 -4.61 2.09 -11.74
N THR A 45 -4.35 1.34 -10.68
CA THR A 45 -5.15 1.31 -9.46
C THR A 45 -4.25 1.28 -8.23
N TYR A 46 -4.84 1.22 -7.06
CA TYR A 46 -4.20 0.85 -5.80
C TYR A 46 -5.05 -0.23 -5.13
N PRO A 47 -4.48 -1.05 -4.24
CA PRO A 47 -5.24 -2.07 -3.53
C PRO A 47 -6.46 -1.48 -2.83
N TYR A 48 -7.63 -2.07 -3.02
CA TYR A 48 -8.89 -1.66 -2.41
C TYR A 48 -9.84 -2.87 -2.29
N PRO A 49 -10.53 -3.04 -1.16
CA PRO A 49 -10.45 -2.23 0.06
C PRO A 49 -9.19 -2.50 0.89
N LEU A 50 -8.80 -1.53 1.75
CA LEU A 50 -7.68 -1.66 2.67
C LEU A 50 -8.20 -1.79 4.10
N LEU A 51 -7.88 -2.90 4.76
CA LEU A 51 -8.08 -3.05 6.20
C LEU A 51 -6.80 -2.64 6.92
N THR A 52 -6.90 -1.62 7.75
CA THR A 52 -5.75 -1.07 8.49
C THR A 52 -5.98 -1.18 9.99
N THR A 53 -4.89 -1.33 10.73
CA THR A 53 -4.89 -1.35 12.19
C THR A 53 -3.63 -0.69 12.74
N LEU A 54 -3.59 -0.45 14.05
CA LEU A 54 -2.38 0.01 14.72
C LEU A 54 -1.37 -1.14 14.83
N ALA A 55 -0.07 -0.82 14.74
CA ALA A 55 0.99 -1.80 14.93
C ALA A 55 0.97 -2.47 16.33
N SER A 56 0.36 -1.79 17.31
CA SER A 56 0.20 -2.30 18.69
C SER A 56 -1.05 -3.16 18.90
N GLN A 57 -1.83 -3.44 17.85
CA GLN A 57 -2.99 -4.33 17.96
C GLN A 57 -2.53 -5.74 18.31
N ASP A 58 -3.37 -6.46 19.03
CA ASP A 58 -3.10 -7.85 19.40
C ASP A 58 -2.91 -8.73 18.16
N SER A 59 -1.81 -9.49 18.12
CA SER A 59 -1.39 -10.29 16.97
C SER A 59 -2.36 -11.44 16.68
N ASP A 60 -2.90 -12.08 17.72
CA ASP A 60 -3.84 -13.19 17.59
C ASP A 60 -5.20 -12.69 17.04
N PHE A 61 -5.59 -11.49 17.46
CA PHE A 61 -6.79 -10.85 16.89
C PHE A 61 -6.63 -10.57 15.40
N VAL A 62 -5.51 -9.95 14.99
CA VAL A 62 -5.26 -9.63 13.57
C VAL A 62 -5.11 -10.90 12.73
N TYR A 63 -4.41 -11.91 13.26
CA TYR A 63 -4.34 -13.24 12.62
C TYR A 63 -5.73 -13.82 12.40
N SER A 64 -6.55 -13.86 13.44
CA SER A 64 -7.90 -14.45 13.37
C SER A 64 -8.79 -13.70 12.39
N LEU A 65 -8.72 -12.36 12.37
CA LEU A 65 -9.49 -11.53 11.44
C LEU A 65 -9.07 -11.77 9.99
N THR A 66 -7.76 -11.79 9.72
CA THR A 66 -7.20 -12.06 8.37
C THR A 66 -7.66 -13.43 7.88
N ARG A 67 -7.56 -14.44 8.75
CA ARG A 67 -7.99 -15.80 8.48
C ARG A 67 -9.48 -15.87 8.15
N VAL A 68 -10.34 -15.28 8.99
CA VAL A 68 -11.80 -15.31 8.79
C VAL A 68 -12.18 -14.67 7.45
N ILE A 69 -11.59 -13.53 7.11
CA ILE A 69 -11.87 -12.85 5.84
C ILE A 69 -11.46 -13.74 4.65
N ASN A 70 -10.27 -14.32 4.71
CA ASN A 70 -9.77 -15.14 3.60
C ASN A 70 -10.53 -16.47 3.46
N GLU A 71 -10.78 -17.18 4.57
CA GLU A 71 -11.45 -18.50 4.54
C GLU A 71 -12.93 -18.42 4.17
N ASN A 72 -13.59 -17.29 4.46
CA ASN A 72 -15.03 -17.11 4.16
C ASN A 72 -15.27 -16.17 2.97
N TYR A 73 -14.26 -15.92 2.14
CA TYR A 73 -14.37 -15.00 1.00
C TYR A 73 -15.55 -15.34 0.09
N ASP A 74 -15.79 -16.62 -0.18
CA ASP A 74 -16.89 -17.09 -1.03
C ASP A 74 -18.30 -16.73 -0.52
N GLU A 75 -18.45 -16.48 0.78
CA GLU A 75 -19.74 -16.14 1.38
C GLU A 75 -20.13 -14.67 1.15
N PHE A 76 -19.14 -13.78 0.91
CA PHE A 76 -19.42 -12.35 0.77
C PHE A 76 -18.89 -11.71 -0.53
N LYS A 77 -18.18 -12.45 -1.38
CA LYS A 77 -17.58 -11.93 -2.63
C LYS A 77 -18.55 -11.21 -3.56
N ASP A 78 -19.82 -11.56 -3.52
CA ASP A 78 -20.87 -11.00 -4.37
C ASP A 78 -21.70 -9.92 -3.66
N SER A 79 -21.37 -9.56 -2.40
CA SER A 79 -22.13 -8.60 -1.60
C SER A 79 -21.95 -7.16 -2.08
N ASP A 80 -20.79 -6.84 -2.65
CA ASP A 80 -20.42 -5.50 -3.15
C ASP A 80 -19.36 -5.63 -4.26
N PRO A 81 -19.39 -4.77 -5.29
CA PRO A 81 -18.37 -4.79 -6.35
C PRO A 81 -16.92 -4.66 -5.85
N GLY A 82 -16.71 -4.02 -4.70
CA GLY A 82 -15.39 -3.88 -4.07
C GLY A 82 -14.92 -5.14 -3.34
N ALA A 83 -15.82 -6.10 -3.08
CA ALA A 83 -15.49 -7.34 -2.37
C ALA A 83 -14.41 -8.18 -3.09
N ILE A 84 -14.27 -8.05 -4.41
CA ILE A 84 -13.21 -8.68 -5.19
C ILE A 84 -11.79 -8.33 -4.68
N GLY A 85 -11.61 -7.17 -4.07
CA GLY A 85 -10.33 -6.78 -3.49
C GLY A 85 -9.91 -7.59 -2.26
N TRP A 86 -10.85 -8.33 -1.63
CA TRP A 86 -10.55 -9.24 -0.52
C TRP A 86 -10.08 -10.61 -0.97
N ALA A 87 -10.25 -10.95 -2.25
CA ALA A 87 -9.77 -12.21 -2.80
C ALA A 87 -8.25 -12.37 -2.58
N LEU A 88 -7.78 -13.59 -2.39
CA LEU A 88 -6.36 -13.87 -2.20
C LEU A 88 -5.52 -13.43 -3.42
N GLU A 89 -6.02 -13.67 -4.61
CA GLU A 89 -5.40 -13.27 -5.88
C GLU A 89 -5.34 -11.76 -6.10
N SER A 90 -6.13 -10.98 -5.36
CA SER A 90 -6.13 -9.51 -5.40
C SER A 90 -5.15 -8.90 -4.41
N GLN A 91 -4.51 -9.70 -3.54
CA GLN A 91 -3.56 -9.19 -2.56
C GLN A 91 -2.25 -8.73 -3.21
N VAL A 92 -1.78 -7.55 -2.83
CA VAL A 92 -0.51 -6.96 -3.30
C VAL A 92 0.49 -6.95 -2.16
N PHE A 93 1.15 -8.10 -1.94
CA PHE A 93 2.04 -8.30 -0.78
C PHE A 93 3.31 -7.41 -0.79
N ASN A 94 3.71 -6.89 -1.94
CA ASN A 94 4.84 -5.97 -2.09
C ASN A 94 4.42 -4.51 -2.24
N TRP A 95 3.29 -4.14 -1.65
CA TRP A 95 2.80 -2.76 -1.69
C TRP A 95 3.57 -1.84 -0.73
N VAL A 96 3.12 -0.58 -0.58
CA VAL A 96 3.84 0.49 0.13
C VAL A 96 3.52 0.60 1.62
N VAL A 97 2.62 -0.22 2.13
CA VAL A 97 2.23 -0.27 3.56
C VAL A 97 2.65 -1.61 4.15
N PRO A 98 3.33 -1.63 5.32
CA PRO A 98 3.73 -2.88 5.95
C PRO A 98 2.51 -3.66 6.46
N TYR A 99 2.59 -4.98 6.36
CA TYR A 99 1.63 -5.90 6.97
C TYR A 99 1.87 -6.02 8.47
N HIS A 100 0.80 -6.11 9.23
CA HIS A 100 0.84 -6.42 10.66
C HIS A 100 1.30 -7.87 10.89
N GLU A 101 2.05 -8.11 11.98
CA GLU A 101 2.60 -9.44 12.32
C GLU A 101 1.53 -10.55 12.32
N GLY A 102 0.35 -10.29 12.88
CA GLY A 102 -0.74 -11.26 12.89
C GLY A 102 -1.19 -11.67 11.48
N ALA A 103 -1.30 -10.71 10.55
CA ALA A 103 -1.60 -11.03 9.16
C ALA A 103 -0.46 -11.82 8.49
N VAL A 104 0.79 -11.42 8.74
CA VAL A 104 1.97 -12.14 8.24
C VAL A 104 1.97 -13.60 8.69
N ASN A 105 1.63 -13.87 9.96
CA ASN A 105 1.58 -15.21 10.51
C ASN A 105 0.58 -16.10 9.77
N TYR A 106 -0.62 -15.56 9.46
CA TYR A 106 -1.59 -16.28 8.65
C TYR A 106 -1.12 -16.52 7.21
N TRP A 107 -0.56 -15.51 6.55
CA TRP A 107 -0.06 -15.63 5.18
C TRP A 107 1.11 -16.62 5.06
N ARG A 108 1.93 -16.74 6.10
CA ARG A 108 2.98 -17.78 6.21
C ARG A 108 2.38 -19.17 6.35
N GLU A 109 1.36 -19.32 7.19
CA GLU A 109 0.70 -20.62 7.42
C GLU A 109 0.12 -21.19 6.13
N ILE A 110 -0.52 -20.36 5.31
CA ILE A 110 -1.08 -20.82 4.02
C ILE A 110 -0.05 -20.80 2.87
N GLY A 111 1.22 -20.48 3.15
CA GLY A 111 2.36 -20.64 2.22
C GLY A 111 2.47 -19.58 1.13
N VAL A 112 1.79 -18.44 1.25
CA VAL A 112 1.86 -17.32 0.27
C VAL A 112 2.89 -16.27 0.63
N TRP A 113 3.38 -16.25 1.88
CA TRP A 113 4.38 -15.31 2.36
C TRP A 113 5.79 -15.83 2.08
N THR A 114 6.48 -15.21 1.12
CA THR A 114 7.85 -15.61 0.71
C THR A 114 8.93 -14.78 1.41
N ASP A 115 10.19 -15.24 1.34
CA ASP A 115 11.33 -14.48 1.85
C ASP A 115 11.49 -13.10 1.18
N ALA A 116 11.13 -12.99 -0.10
CA ALA A 116 11.17 -11.72 -0.82
C ALA A 116 10.11 -10.75 -0.29
N ILE A 117 8.88 -11.23 -0.01
CA ILE A 117 7.82 -10.43 0.60
C ILE A 117 8.23 -10.03 2.01
N GLU A 118 8.81 -10.93 2.79
CA GLU A 118 9.32 -10.63 4.12
C GLU A 118 10.38 -9.52 4.09
N ALA A 119 11.38 -9.62 3.22
CA ALA A 119 12.43 -8.61 3.08
C ALA A 119 11.86 -7.24 2.72
N HIS A 120 10.86 -7.20 1.82
CA HIS A 120 10.14 -5.98 1.47
C HIS A 120 9.38 -5.41 2.69
N ASN A 121 8.61 -6.23 3.39
CA ASN A 121 7.86 -5.84 4.58
C ASN A 121 8.76 -5.25 5.66
N GLN A 122 9.89 -5.90 5.94
CA GLN A 122 10.90 -5.41 6.90
C GLN A 122 11.52 -4.08 6.46
N SER A 123 11.70 -3.86 5.16
CA SER A 123 12.15 -2.57 4.63
C SER A 123 11.12 -1.46 4.90
N LEU A 124 9.82 -1.73 4.72
CA LEU A 124 8.75 -0.78 5.02
C LEU A 124 8.65 -0.46 6.52
N ILE A 125 8.82 -1.46 7.39
CA ILE A 125 8.85 -1.27 8.85
C ILE A 125 10.00 -0.34 9.22
N ARG A 126 11.22 -0.59 8.73
CA ARG A 126 12.38 0.29 8.99
C ARG A 126 12.14 1.72 8.48
N ARG A 127 11.54 1.86 7.28
CA ARG A 127 11.17 3.18 6.75
C ARG A 127 10.17 3.89 7.67
N GLN A 128 9.20 3.18 8.21
CA GLN A 128 8.22 3.70 9.16
C GLN A 128 8.88 4.15 10.47
N GLU A 129 9.84 3.41 11.00
CA GLU A 129 10.61 3.77 12.20
C GLU A 129 11.39 5.07 11.99
N VAL A 130 12.03 5.26 10.84
CA VAL A 130 12.70 6.51 10.46
C VAL A 130 11.72 7.69 10.45
N LEU A 131 10.53 7.49 9.86
CA LEU A 131 9.50 8.52 9.80
C LEU A 131 8.93 8.87 11.18
N ILE A 132 8.74 7.89 12.06
CA ILE A 132 8.29 8.12 13.44
C ILE A 132 9.34 8.95 14.19
N SER A 133 10.61 8.58 14.11
CA SER A 133 11.70 9.33 14.76
C SER A 133 11.79 10.77 14.22
N ALA A 134 11.68 10.95 12.90
CA ALA A 134 11.65 12.27 12.28
C ALA A 134 10.43 13.10 12.72
N TRP A 135 9.29 12.46 12.91
CA TRP A 135 8.08 13.11 13.39
C TRP A 135 8.22 13.57 14.86
N ASP A 136 8.80 12.75 15.71
CA ASP A 136 9.06 13.10 17.11
C ASP A 136 10.04 14.30 17.20
N GLU A 137 11.09 14.32 16.38
CA GLU A 137 11.99 15.46 16.25
C GLU A 137 11.24 16.71 15.79
N MET A 138 10.40 16.59 14.76
CA MET A 138 9.65 17.71 14.20
C MET A 138 8.67 18.30 15.19
N THR A 139 7.90 17.47 15.88
CA THR A 139 6.93 17.93 16.89
C THR A 139 7.62 18.59 18.09
N GLY A 140 8.82 18.14 18.43
CA GLY A 140 9.67 18.75 19.45
C GLY A 140 10.16 20.15 19.12
N ARG A 141 10.17 20.58 17.85
CA ARG A 141 10.58 21.94 17.42
C ARG A 141 9.56 23.02 17.80
N GLY A 142 8.33 22.67 18.13
CA GLY A 142 7.30 23.59 18.61
C GLY A 142 6.82 24.62 17.57
N ILE A 143 6.97 24.35 16.27
CA ILE A 143 6.51 25.23 15.18
C ILE A 143 4.99 25.25 15.17
N ARG A 144 4.38 26.44 15.31
CA ARG A 144 2.93 26.61 15.39
C ARG A 144 2.30 27.11 14.09
N ASP A 145 3.10 27.79 13.28
CA ASP A 145 2.65 28.25 11.95
C ASP A 145 2.56 27.05 11.00
N GLN A 146 1.42 26.90 10.34
CA GLN A 146 1.14 25.72 9.52
C GLN A 146 2.05 25.64 8.28
N ASP A 147 2.30 26.78 7.61
CA ASP A 147 3.08 26.79 6.38
C ASP A 147 4.55 26.48 6.69
N GLN A 148 5.09 27.09 7.76
CA GLN A 148 6.44 26.80 8.24
C GLN A 148 6.57 25.33 8.71
N PHE A 149 5.52 24.78 9.34
CA PHE A 149 5.53 23.39 9.78
C PHE A 149 5.59 22.45 8.56
N VAL A 150 4.76 22.69 7.54
CA VAL A 150 4.72 21.85 6.32
C VAL A 150 6.07 21.90 5.60
N GLU A 151 6.66 23.10 5.42
CA GLU A 151 7.96 23.25 4.80
C GLU A 151 9.06 22.51 5.58
N ALA A 152 9.15 22.77 6.89
CA ALA A 152 10.15 22.13 7.74
C ALA A 152 9.97 20.61 7.83
N TRP A 153 8.74 20.11 7.87
CA TRP A 153 8.46 18.68 7.87
C TRP A 153 8.87 18.01 6.55
N THR A 154 8.55 18.64 5.42
CA THR A 154 8.90 18.11 4.10
C THR A 154 10.42 17.94 3.98
N LEU A 155 11.18 18.94 4.40
CA LEU A 155 12.66 18.90 4.37
C LEU A 155 13.23 17.87 5.34
N LEU A 156 12.80 17.89 6.60
CA LEU A 156 13.30 16.96 7.63
C LEU A 156 13.00 15.50 7.26
N ARG A 157 11.79 15.24 6.82
CA ARG A 157 11.37 13.90 6.39
C ARG A 157 12.24 13.37 5.25
N ALA A 158 12.49 14.22 4.24
CA ALA A 158 13.31 13.83 3.10
C ALA A 158 14.76 13.56 3.55
N GLU A 159 15.36 14.44 4.35
CA GLU A 159 16.71 14.29 4.90
C GLU A 159 16.87 12.97 5.67
N ARG A 160 15.97 12.67 6.61
CA ARG A 160 16.06 11.45 7.42
C ARG A 160 15.87 10.17 6.62
N LEU A 161 15.00 10.19 5.61
CA LEU A 161 14.85 9.05 4.70
C LEU A 161 16.09 8.83 3.85
N GLU A 162 16.68 9.89 3.28
CA GLU A 162 17.92 9.79 2.48
C GLU A 162 19.11 9.30 3.31
N GLU A 163 19.30 9.82 4.54
CA GLU A 163 20.32 9.34 5.48
C GLU A 163 20.20 7.84 5.80
N ALA A 164 18.95 7.34 5.85
CA ALA A 164 18.65 5.93 6.08
C ALA A 164 18.66 5.07 4.80
N GLY A 165 18.96 5.67 3.63
CA GLY A 165 19.03 4.98 2.34
C GLY A 165 17.68 4.73 1.68
N PHE A 166 16.63 5.48 2.06
CA PHE A 166 15.31 5.42 1.44
C PHE A 166 15.08 6.60 0.48
N ASP A 167 14.34 6.34 -0.60
CA ASP A 167 13.81 7.41 -1.44
C ASP A 167 12.71 8.17 -0.68
N PRO A 168 12.83 9.49 -0.53
CA PRO A 168 11.80 10.31 0.11
C PRO A 168 10.51 10.44 -0.71
N VAL A 169 10.51 10.12 -2.00
CA VAL A 169 9.43 10.24 -3.01
C VAL A 169 9.04 11.70 -3.24
N TRP A 170 8.63 12.41 -2.20
CA TRP A 170 8.27 13.85 -2.26
C TRP A 170 9.29 14.68 -1.49
N ARG A 171 9.62 15.85 -2.05
CA ARG A 171 10.60 16.80 -1.53
C ARG A 171 10.03 18.21 -1.45
#